data_914eb0f4fbedc7c1b4ffb2d7b9d57410
#
_entry.id   914eb0f4fbedc7c1b4ffb2d7b9d57410
#
_cell.length_a   1.000
_cell.length_b   1.000
_cell.length_c   1.000
_cell.angle_alpha   90.00
_cell.angle_beta   90.00
_cell.angle_gamma   90.00
#
_symmetry.space_group_name_H-M   'P 1'
#
loop_
_entity.id
_entity.type
_entity.pdbx_description
1 polymer ?
#
loop_
_entity_poly.entity_id
_entity_poly.type
_entity_poly.pdbx_seq_one_letter_code
_entity_poly.pdbx_strand_id
1 'polypeptide(L)'
;MFTGIIEYLGEIKQISLEKSNRVFYIQSDAASHLKVDESGSHNGICLTVESVKKNIFRVTAIAETLEKSNAGSWNPGDIINLERAMKLNGRLDGHFVQGHVDGTAICIN
;
A
#
# COMPACT_ATOMS: atom_id res chain seq x y z
N MET A 1 -0.63 -7.63 -9.35
CA MET A 1 -0.58 -8.97 -8.75
C MET A 1 0.67 -9.08 -7.90
N PHE A 2 0.59 -9.77 -6.77
CA PHE A 2 1.63 -9.81 -5.74
C PHE A 2 1.92 -11.25 -5.32
N THR A 3 3.05 -11.44 -4.65
CA THR A 3 3.47 -12.75 -4.13
C THR A 3 3.12 -12.95 -2.66
N GLY A 4 2.90 -11.87 -1.94
CA GLY A 4 2.71 -11.88 -0.50
C GLY A 4 4.02 -11.78 0.30
N ILE A 5 5.15 -11.60 -0.39
CA ILE A 5 6.47 -11.46 0.25
C ILE A 5 6.78 -9.96 0.40
N ILE A 6 6.98 -9.53 1.64
CA ILE A 6 7.25 -8.11 1.93
C ILE A 6 8.67 -7.75 1.48
N GLU A 7 8.77 -6.69 0.67
CA GLU A 7 10.05 -6.20 0.16
C GLU A 7 10.60 -5.00 0.95
N TYR A 8 9.70 -4.13 1.43
CA TYR A 8 10.08 -2.88 2.08
C TYR A 8 9.14 -2.56 3.22
N LEU A 9 9.59 -1.69 4.12
CA LEU A 9 8.74 -1.04 5.10
C LEU A 9 8.57 0.42 4.70
N GLY A 10 7.40 0.99 5.00
CA GLY A 10 7.12 2.39 4.79
C GLY A 10 6.56 3.03 6.04
N GLU A 11 6.87 4.30 6.24
CA GLU A 11 6.30 5.08 7.35
C GLU A 11 5.30 6.08 6.80
N ILE A 12 4.10 6.10 7.35
CA ILE A 12 3.10 7.11 6.98
C ILE A 12 3.52 8.43 7.59
N LYS A 13 3.84 9.41 6.74
CA LYS A 13 4.30 10.72 7.18
C LYS A 13 3.18 11.73 7.31
N GLN A 14 2.19 11.63 6.42
CA GLN A 14 1.08 12.58 6.38
C GLN A 14 -0.15 11.90 5.81
N ILE A 15 -1.31 12.28 6.32
CA ILE A 15 -2.60 11.83 5.81
C ILE A 15 -3.44 13.08 5.54
N SER A 16 -4.07 13.14 4.37
CA SER A 16 -5.03 14.18 4.06
C SER A 16 -6.33 13.56 3.59
N LEU A 17 -7.42 14.33 3.74
CA LEU A 17 -8.74 13.88 3.30
C LEU A 17 -9.09 14.59 2.00
N GLU A 18 -9.57 13.83 1.01
CA GLU A 18 -10.13 14.37 -0.23
C GLU A 18 -11.52 13.80 -0.40
N LYS A 19 -12.54 14.57 -0.01
CA LYS A 19 -13.94 14.11 0.06
C LYS A 19 -14.03 12.91 1.00
N SER A 20 -14.45 11.74 0.49
CA SER A 20 -14.52 10.49 1.28
C SER A 20 -13.27 9.64 1.19
N ASN A 21 -12.24 10.11 0.49
CA ASN A 21 -10.99 9.39 0.30
C ASN A 21 -9.94 9.82 1.32
N ARG A 22 -8.99 8.93 1.62
CA ARG A 22 -7.82 9.27 2.44
C ARG A 22 -6.57 9.18 1.56
N VAL A 23 -5.76 10.24 1.60
CA VAL A 23 -4.50 10.32 0.87
C VAL A 23 -3.35 10.07 1.85
N PHE A 24 -2.47 9.15 1.51
CA PHE A 24 -1.32 8.81 2.33
C PHE A 24 -0.02 9.22 1.64
N TYR A 25 0.84 9.90 2.39
CA TYR A 25 2.21 10.22 1.99
C TYR A 25 3.13 9.30 2.77
N ILE A 26 3.85 8.43 2.08
CA ILE A 26 4.60 7.33 2.68
C ILE A 26 6.08 7.47 2.36
N GLN A 27 6.91 7.46 3.40
CA GLN A 27 8.36 7.48 3.26
C GLN A 27 8.88 6.04 3.25
N SER A 28 9.67 5.69 2.23
CA SER A 28 10.23 4.35 2.13
C SER A 28 11.38 4.33 1.14
N ASP A 29 12.32 3.39 1.33
CA ASP A 29 13.34 3.10 0.35
C ASP A 29 12.74 2.56 -0.96
N ALA A 30 11.53 2.00 -0.89
CA ALA A 30 10.80 1.54 -2.07
C ALA A 30 10.56 2.68 -3.09
N ALA A 31 10.46 3.93 -2.62
CA ALA A 31 10.12 5.06 -3.48
C ALA A 31 11.06 5.21 -4.69
N SER A 32 12.34 4.90 -4.54
CA SER A 32 13.31 4.99 -5.64
C SER A 32 13.07 3.95 -6.74
N HIS A 33 12.26 2.95 -6.47
CA HIS A 33 11.93 1.85 -7.40
C HIS A 33 10.50 1.92 -7.91
N LEU A 34 9.70 2.86 -7.41
CA LEU A 34 8.30 3.00 -7.78
C LEU A 34 8.14 4.03 -8.89
N LYS A 35 7.18 3.77 -9.78
CA LYS A 35 6.80 4.69 -10.85
C LYS A 35 5.34 5.06 -10.70
N VAL A 36 4.98 6.25 -11.16
CA VAL A 36 3.58 6.69 -11.22
C VAL A 36 2.77 5.67 -12.01
N ASP A 37 1.56 5.41 -11.53
CA ASP A 37 0.59 4.45 -12.06
C ASP A 37 0.91 2.97 -11.78
N GLU A 38 2.04 2.67 -11.13
CA GLU A 38 2.29 1.32 -10.66
C GLU A 38 1.42 1.01 -9.43
N SER A 39 1.02 -0.26 -9.30
CA SER A 39 0.34 -0.74 -8.09
C SER A 39 1.37 -1.23 -7.09
N GLY A 40 1.06 -1.03 -5.81
CA GLY A 40 1.84 -1.57 -4.71
C GLY A 40 0.93 -2.14 -3.64
N SER A 41 1.38 -3.18 -2.95
CA SER A 41 0.67 -3.75 -1.81
C SER A 41 1.09 -2.99 -0.55
N HIS A 42 0.12 -2.46 0.18
CA HIS A 42 0.30 -1.67 1.40
C HIS A 42 -0.42 -2.40 2.54
N ASN A 43 0.32 -3.15 3.35
CA ASN A 43 -0.26 -4.08 4.33
C ASN A 43 -1.29 -5.02 3.66
N GLY A 44 -0.97 -5.46 2.44
CA GLY A 44 -1.84 -6.33 1.66
C GLY A 44 -2.90 -5.61 0.82
N ILE A 45 -3.01 -4.28 0.91
CA ILE A 45 -4.00 -3.52 0.15
C ILE A 45 -3.35 -2.97 -1.12
N CYS A 46 -3.96 -3.27 -2.27
CA CYS A 46 -3.48 -2.78 -3.57
C CYS A 46 -3.85 -1.31 -3.74
N LEU A 47 -2.84 -0.44 -3.77
CA LEU A 47 -3.02 0.99 -4.01
C LEU A 47 -2.09 1.43 -5.13
N THR A 48 -2.54 2.41 -5.92
CA THR A 48 -1.79 2.90 -7.07
C THR A 48 -0.93 4.11 -6.69
N VAL A 49 0.32 4.11 -7.13
CA VAL A 49 1.25 5.22 -6.90
C VAL A 49 0.84 6.39 -7.77
N GLU A 50 0.56 7.54 -7.15
CA GLU A 50 0.11 8.75 -7.83
C GLU A 50 1.24 9.73 -8.10
N SER A 51 2.21 9.80 -7.19
CA SER A 51 3.39 10.65 -7.36
C SER A 51 4.53 10.10 -6.52
N VAL A 52 5.77 10.43 -6.93
CA VAL A 52 6.98 10.08 -6.20
C VAL A 52 7.86 11.31 -6.15
N LYS A 53 8.31 11.69 -4.95
CA LYS A 53 9.23 12.80 -4.75
C LYS A 53 10.26 12.39 -3.71
N LYS A 54 11.51 12.23 -4.15
CA LYS A 54 12.59 11.73 -3.30
C LYS A 54 12.21 10.36 -2.71
N ASN A 55 12.20 10.22 -1.39
CA ASN A 55 11.87 8.97 -0.72
C ASN A 55 10.42 8.90 -0.22
N ILE A 56 9.55 9.80 -0.71
CA ILE A 56 8.13 9.85 -0.34
C ILE A 56 7.27 9.62 -1.59
N PHE A 57 6.27 8.76 -1.46
CA PHE A 57 5.29 8.55 -2.51
C PHE A 57 3.88 8.72 -1.98
N ARG A 58 2.94 9.00 -2.89
CA ARG A 58 1.55 9.28 -2.57
C ARG A 58 0.65 8.20 -3.13
N VAL A 59 -0.29 7.72 -2.29
CA VAL A 59 -1.37 6.82 -2.69
C VAL A 59 -2.68 7.29 -2.07
N THR A 60 -3.81 6.91 -2.68
CA THR A 60 -5.14 7.28 -2.19
C THR A 60 -5.96 6.02 -1.99
N ALA A 61 -6.57 5.89 -0.80
CA ALA A 61 -7.56 4.86 -0.53
C ALA A 61 -8.95 5.49 -0.71
N ILE A 62 -9.73 4.94 -1.65
CA ILE A 62 -11.09 5.41 -1.90
C ILE A 62 -12.03 4.89 -0.82
N ALA A 63 -13.24 5.45 -0.76
CA ALA A 63 -14.23 5.14 0.28
C ALA A 63 -14.48 3.62 0.40
N GLU A 64 -14.62 2.92 -0.72
CA GLU A 64 -14.84 1.47 -0.70
C GLU A 64 -13.66 0.73 -0.05
N THR A 65 -12.43 1.11 -0.37
CA THR A 65 -11.23 0.51 0.23
C THR A 65 -11.18 0.78 1.73
N LEU A 66 -11.53 2.00 2.15
CA LEU A 66 -11.56 2.36 3.57
C LEU A 66 -12.61 1.55 4.33
N GLU A 67 -13.75 1.26 3.70
CA GLU A 67 -14.82 0.48 4.30
C GLU A 67 -14.43 -0.99 4.46
N LYS A 68 -13.74 -1.57 3.47
CA LYS A 68 -13.42 -3.00 3.42
C LYS A 68 -12.07 -3.37 4.03
N SER A 69 -11.25 -2.39 4.41
CA SER A 69 -9.91 -2.62 4.95
C SER A 69 -9.70 -1.84 6.24
N ASN A 70 -8.51 -1.97 6.84
CA ASN A 70 -8.15 -1.21 8.03
C ASN A 70 -7.39 0.10 7.72
N ALA A 71 -7.33 0.51 6.44
CA ALA A 71 -6.61 1.73 6.06
C ALA A 71 -7.21 2.99 6.71
N GLY A 72 -8.50 2.95 7.06
CA GLY A 72 -9.14 4.05 7.78
C GLY A 72 -8.59 4.29 9.19
N SER A 73 -7.92 3.29 9.77
CA SER A 73 -7.33 3.40 11.11
C SER A 73 -5.84 3.71 11.10
N TRP A 74 -5.22 3.83 9.92
CA TRP A 74 -3.80 4.18 9.83
C TRP A 74 -3.58 5.63 10.27
N ASN A 75 -2.47 5.87 10.96
CA ASN A 75 -2.10 7.17 11.49
C ASN A 75 -0.69 7.57 11.08
N PRO A 76 -0.36 8.87 11.02
CA PRO A 76 1.02 9.30 10.83
C PRO A 76 1.94 8.65 11.87
N GLY A 77 3.08 8.14 11.41
CA GLY A 77 4.03 7.40 12.23
C GLY A 77 3.87 5.89 12.15
N ASP A 78 2.75 5.39 11.66
CA ASP A 78 2.56 3.95 11.49
C ASP A 78 3.51 3.40 10.43
N ILE A 79 4.03 2.20 10.70
CA ILE A 79 4.89 1.47 9.77
C ILE A 79 4.03 0.44 9.05
N ILE A 80 4.12 0.42 7.73
CA ILE A 80 3.36 -0.51 6.90
C ILE A 80 4.27 -1.37 6.05
N ASN A 81 3.82 -2.56 5.74
CA ASN A 81 4.51 -3.51 4.86
C ASN A 81 4.23 -3.16 3.41
N LEU A 82 5.28 -3.15 2.59
CA LEU A 82 5.18 -2.79 1.17
C LEU A 82 5.72 -3.92 0.29
N GLU A 83 5.00 -4.18 -0.78
CA GLU A 83 5.43 -5.07 -1.84
C GLU A 83 5.11 -4.42 -3.18
N ARG A 84 6.09 -4.39 -4.11
CA ARG A 84 5.85 -3.88 -5.45
C ARG A 84 5.10 -4.91 -6.28
N ALA A 85 4.40 -4.45 -7.32
CA ALA A 85 3.73 -5.34 -8.24
C ALA A 85 4.72 -6.27 -8.93
N MET A 86 4.30 -7.52 -9.17
CA MET A 86 5.13 -8.55 -9.78
C MET A 86 5.43 -8.21 -11.24
N LYS A 87 6.68 -8.40 -11.64
CA LYS A 87 7.10 -8.29 -13.03
C LYS A 87 6.93 -9.64 -13.74
N LEU A 88 6.62 -9.60 -15.05
CA LEU A 88 6.38 -10.81 -15.83
C LEU A 88 7.55 -11.80 -15.84
N ASN A 89 8.78 -11.30 -15.85
CA ASN A 89 9.99 -12.11 -15.85
C ASN A 89 10.65 -12.16 -14.48
N GLY A 90 9.91 -11.80 -13.44
CA GLY A 90 10.39 -11.85 -12.07
C GLY A 90 10.32 -13.26 -11.51
N ARG A 91 11.11 -13.48 -10.47
CA ARG A 91 11.15 -14.74 -9.76
C ARG A 91 9.95 -14.85 -8.82
N LEU A 92 9.29 -16.01 -8.78
CA LEU A 92 8.18 -16.24 -7.88
C LEU A 92 8.65 -17.06 -6.67
N ASP A 93 8.84 -16.40 -5.53
CA ASP A 93 9.24 -17.04 -4.27
C ASP A 93 8.08 -17.19 -3.27
N GLY A 94 6.88 -16.73 -3.65
CA GLY A 94 5.66 -16.87 -2.87
C GLY A 94 4.53 -17.40 -3.73
N HIS A 95 3.35 -16.83 -3.60
CA HIS A 95 2.19 -17.19 -4.40
C HIS A 95 1.51 -15.91 -4.91
N PHE A 96 0.62 -16.08 -5.91
CA PHE A 96 -0.09 -14.93 -6.48
C PHE A 96 -1.13 -14.39 -5.53
N VAL A 97 -1.11 -13.08 -5.29
CA VAL A 97 -2.09 -12.36 -4.47
C VAL A 97 -2.50 -11.10 -5.22
N GLN A 98 -3.79 -10.80 -5.26
CA GLN A 98 -4.30 -9.62 -5.96
C GLN A 98 -4.25 -8.33 -5.14
N GLY A 99 -4.35 -8.43 -3.82
CA GLY A 99 -4.41 -7.26 -2.94
C GLY A 99 -5.79 -6.61 -2.88
N HIS A 100 -6.83 -7.33 -3.29
CA HIS A 100 -8.21 -6.87 -3.23
C HIS A 100 -8.85 -7.37 -1.94
N VAL A 101 -9.09 -6.44 -1.02
CA VAL A 101 -9.56 -6.74 0.33
C VAL A 101 -11.08 -6.76 0.38
N ASP A 102 -11.68 -7.84 0.89
CA ASP A 102 -13.14 -8.00 1.00
C ASP A 102 -13.68 -7.54 2.35
N GLY A 103 -12.87 -7.56 3.39
CA GLY A 103 -13.30 -7.16 4.72
C GLY A 103 -12.19 -7.31 5.74
N THR A 104 -12.52 -7.03 6.99
CA THR A 104 -11.60 -7.12 8.13
C THR A 104 -12.15 -8.05 9.20
N ALA A 105 -11.27 -8.50 10.08
CA ALA A 105 -11.63 -9.31 11.24
C ALA A 105 -10.78 -8.89 12.43
N ILE A 106 -11.29 -9.15 13.62
CA ILE A 106 -10.56 -8.89 14.85
C ILE A 106 -9.83 -10.17 15.24
N CYS A 107 -8.52 -10.06 15.46
CA CYS A 107 -7.73 -11.19 15.91
C CYS A 107 -8.05 -11.49 17.36
N ILE A 108 -8.54 -12.70 17.61
CA ILE A 108 -8.71 -13.23 18.97
C ILE A 108 -7.78 -14.41 19.14
N ASN A 109 -7.12 -14.51 20.29
CA ASN A 109 -6.09 -15.53 20.54
C ASN A 109 -6.61 -16.97 20.39
#